data_9dd04a1c42730a1e1fcb9fd11b133786
#
_entry.id   9dd04a1c42730a1e1fcb9fd11b133786
#
_cell.length_a   1.000
_cell.length_b   1.000
_cell.length_c   1.000
_cell.angle_alpha   90.00
_cell.angle_beta   90.00
_cell.angle_gamma   90.00
#
_symmetry.space_group_name_H-M   'P 1'
#
loop_
_entity.id
_entity.type
_entity.pdbx_description
1 polymer ?
#
loop_
_entity_poly.entity_id
_entity_poly.type
_entity_poly.pdbx_seq_one_letter_code
_entity_poly.pdbx_strand_id
1 'polypeptide(L)'
;MTKLSRRNLVAGGLAGAGASIFPGFIKEANAATVTRFNLASPNGQAMLKKYAQAVKLMMALPPSNPLSWTFQWYTHAVPTNTTKAAAIASIFGPNPSPQKALATAMWNTCQAHFNPADEPYFLPWHRMYVCYFEQIIRQVLRDATFSLPYWNYSVPAGYPLPKEFRMQNDPLWGPLFRPNRRAVVNAGQPIFNGIGVAMDLSPTSALSQPTYLPAGVAPGFNQALDQGLHGNVHVFVGNGQGMGSVPWAANDPIFWMHHCNIDRIWVSWNNSGHVNPVTAAWLNKVFVFAGPNGQGVKAVVKDYTNTKKCDYKYDQLIGAPLLVAAATSPSAAAAAPATTVAKSQAGPIALGAAPVRVNVQAAASPAAAAPGATPLAARLSALPENRRLYLVISNIKADAPPETVYRVYLDLPEGNAPSDPINSNYVGSFNFFDAVPHGDDHSQHGSKPVSFDVTNVAANLDARGLLKADHTVTIVPSGDPAPDAKPVVGDISFVEQ
;
A
#
# COMPACT_ATOMS: atom_id res chain seq x y z
N MET A 1 17.60 -17.72 -73.36
CA MET A 1 18.87 -17.00 -73.09
C MET A 1 18.55 -15.78 -72.26
N THR A 2 18.76 -15.78 -70.97
CA THR A 2 18.81 -14.57 -70.13
C THR A 2 19.57 -14.92 -68.87
N LYS A 3 20.64 -14.22 -68.63
CA LYS A 3 21.68 -14.44 -67.61
C LYS A 3 21.17 -14.18 -66.21
N LEU A 4 21.36 -15.13 -65.29
CA LEU A 4 21.28 -14.97 -63.85
C LEU A 4 22.51 -14.20 -63.36
N SER A 5 22.32 -13.06 -62.73
CA SER A 5 23.36 -12.25 -62.03
C SER A 5 23.54 -12.79 -60.61
N ARG A 6 24.76 -13.25 -60.32
CA ARG A 6 25.29 -13.56 -58.99
C ARG A 6 25.72 -12.27 -58.30
N ARG A 7 24.95 -11.80 -57.36
CA ARG A 7 25.45 -10.89 -56.26
C ARG A 7 24.40 -10.89 -55.16
N ASN A 8 24.64 -11.65 -54.09
CA ASN A 8 24.29 -11.38 -52.72
C ASN A 8 24.68 -12.61 -51.89
N LEU A 9 25.95 -12.69 -51.61
CA LEU A 9 26.47 -13.48 -50.48
C LEU A 9 27.31 -12.55 -49.64
N VAL A 10 27.16 -12.70 -48.32
CA VAL A 10 27.93 -12.10 -47.21
C VAL A 10 27.30 -10.86 -46.60
N ALA A 11 26.50 -11.12 -45.59
CA ALA A 11 26.41 -10.41 -44.34
C ALA A 11 25.77 -11.34 -43.27
N GLY A 12 26.52 -12.39 -42.94
CA GLY A 12 26.24 -13.21 -41.74
C GLY A 12 26.88 -12.55 -40.53
N GLY A 13 26.17 -11.64 -39.90
CA GLY A 13 26.52 -11.12 -38.57
C GLY A 13 25.93 -12.00 -37.53
N LEU A 14 26.75 -12.52 -36.65
CA LEU A 14 26.41 -13.27 -35.44
C LEU A 14 25.41 -12.49 -34.57
N ALA A 15 24.13 -12.79 -34.70
CA ALA A 15 23.13 -12.44 -33.69
C ALA A 15 23.17 -13.52 -32.62
N GLY A 16 23.71 -13.18 -31.46
CA GLY A 16 23.73 -14.06 -30.31
C GLY A 16 22.30 -14.49 -29.94
N ALA A 17 22.12 -15.78 -29.76
CA ALA A 17 20.87 -16.43 -29.44
C ALA A 17 20.36 -16.06 -28.05
N GLY A 18 19.58 -14.99 -27.95
CA GLY A 18 18.54 -14.83 -26.95
C GLY A 18 17.26 -15.45 -27.50
N ALA A 19 17.18 -16.79 -27.53
CA ALA A 19 15.96 -17.46 -27.95
C ALA A 19 14.81 -17.02 -27.03
N SER A 20 13.87 -16.26 -27.57
CA SER A 20 12.58 -16.03 -26.94
C SER A 20 11.93 -17.37 -26.70
N ILE A 21 11.80 -17.76 -25.41
CA ILE A 21 11.18 -19.02 -25.00
C ILE A 21 9.69 -19.07 -25.41
N PHE A 22 9.12 -17.92 -25.79
CA PHE A 22 7.75 -17.78 -26.26
C PHE A 22 7.74 -17.26 -27.70
N PRO A 23 7.74 -18.17 -28.72
CA PRO A 23 7.57 -17.76 -30.09
C PRO A 23 6.13 -17.30 -30.34
N GLY A 24 6.00 -16.07 -30.82
CA GLY A 24 4.71 -15.46 -31.21
C GLY A 24 4.14 -14.57 -30.08
N PHE A 25 4.18 -13.24 -30.29
CA PHE A 25 3.43 -12.30 -29.50
C PHE A 25 1.93 -12.46 -29.80
N ILE A 26 1.09 -12.43 -28.74
CA ILE A 26 -0.34 -12.22 -28.95
C ILE A 26 -0.44 -10.81 -29.54
N LYS A 27 -0.81 -10.73 -30.81
CA LYS A 27 -1.17 -9.46 -31.43
C LYS A 27 -2.31 -8.88 -30.60
N GLU A 28 -2.22 -7.62 -30.18
CA GLU A 28 -3.35 -6.91 -29.59
C GLU A 28 -4.51 -6.95 -30.60
N ALA A 29 -5.30 -8.00 -30.52
CA ALA A 29 -6.67 -7.94 -31.02
C ALA A 29 -7.41 -7.01 -30.04
N ASN A 30 -8.39 -6.25 -30.51
CA ASN A 30 -9.33 -5.52 -29.67
C ASN A 30 -9.93 -6.51 -28.66
N ALA A 31 -9.20 -6.78 -27.57
CA ALA A 31 -9.63 -7.68 -26.52
C ALA A 31 -10.76 -6.96 -25.79
N ALA A 32 -11.89 -7.65 -25.64
CA ALA A 32 -13.00 -7.12 -24.86
C ALA A 32 -12.50 -6.81 -23.45
N THR A 33 -12.98 -5.70 -22.86
CA THR A 33 -12.70 -5.30 -21.47
C THR A 33 -12.81 -6.49 -20.53
N VAL A 34 -11.71 -6.89 -19.88
CA VAL A 34 -11.73 -8.01 -18.96
C VAL A 34 -12.34 -7.63 -17.62
N THR A 35 -12.87 -8.62 -16.91
CA THR A 35 -13.40 -8.42 -15.55
C THR A 35 -12.45 -9.02 -14.53
N ARG A 36 -11.99 -8.21 -13.57
CA ARG A 36 -11.31 -8.68 -12.36
C ARG A 36 -12.35 -9.12 -11.35
N PHE A 37 -12.32 -10.39 -10.97
CA PHE A 37 -13.31 -11.03 -10.12
C PHE A 37 -12.84 -11.13 -8.69
N ASN A 38 -13.80 -11.13 -7.75
CA ASN A 38 -13.53 -11.54 -6.38
C ASN A 38 -12.94 -12.95 -6.37
N LEU A 39 -11.80 -13.11 -5.70
CA LEU A 39 -11.09 -14.39 -5.57
C LEU A 39 -11.99 -15.51 -5.00
N ALA A 40 -12.94 -15.18 -4.13
CA ALA A 40 -13.90 -16.13 -3.57
C ALA A 40 -14.99 -16.58 -4.55
N SER A 41 -15.17 -15.90 -5.69
CA SER A 41 -16.17 -16.25 -6.70
C SER A 41 -15.70 -17.42 -7.60
N PRO A 42 -16.62 -18.18 -8.23
CA PRO A 42 -16.25 -19.21 -9.19
C PRO A 42 -15.34 -18.72 -10.32
N ASN A 43 -15.60 -17.52 -10.85
CA ASN A 43 -14.78 -16.91 -11.90
C ASN A 43 -13.41 -16.49 -11.34
N GLY A 44 -13.35 -15.94 -10.12
CA GLY A 44 -12.09 -15.63 -9.44
C GLY A 44 -11.24 -16.87 -9.20
N GLN A 45 -11.84 -17.98 -8.80
CA GLN A 45 -11.15 -19.28 -8.65
C GLN A 45 -10.64 -19.84 -9.98
N ALA A 46 -11.40 -19.69 -11.08
CA ALA A 46 -10.93 -20.06 -12.42
C ALA A 46 -9.69 -19.24 -12.83
N MET A 47 -9.69 -17.93 -12.55
CA MET A 47 -8.53 -17.06 -12.81
C MET A 47 -7.35 -17.39 -11.89
N LEU A 48 -7.59 -17.73 -10.62
CA LEU A 48 -6.54 -18.13 -9.68
C LEU A 48 -5.81 -19.40 -10.16
N LYS A 49 -6.53 -20.37 -10.72
CA LYS A 49 -5.91 -21.56 -11.32
C LYS A 49 -4.94 -21.20 -12.44
N LYS A 50 -5.35 -20.32 -13.36
CA LYS A 50 -4.49 -19.79 -14.42
C LYS A 50 -3.30 -19.00 -13.86
N TYR A 51 -3.53 -18.20 -12.82
CA TYR A 51 -2.48 -17.46 -12.14
C TYR A 51 -1.39 -18.38 -11.55
N ALA A 52 -1.77 -19.47 -10.87
CA ALA A 52 -0.81 -20.43 -10.33
C ALA A 52 0.07 -21.06 -11.44
N GLN A 53 -0.52 -21.38 -12.59
CA GLN A 53 0.22 -21.84 -13.76
C GLN A 53 1.20 -20.78 -14.28
N ALA A 54 0.77 -19.53 -14.37
CA ALA A 54 1.63 -18.42 -14.81
C ALA A 54 2.80 -18.21 -13.87
N VAL A 55 2.56 -18.17 -12.55
CA VAL A 55 3.60 -18.02 -11.53
C VAL A 55 4.65 -19.13 -11.65
N LYS A 56 4.22 -20.38 -11.83
CA LYS A 56 5.13 -21.50 -12.06
C LYS A 56 6.02 -21.29 -13.30
N LEU A 57 5.44 -20.86 -14.41
CA LEU A 57 6.17 -20.58 -15.64
C LEU A 57 7.12 -19.39 -15.49
N MET A 58 6.68 -18.30 -14.85
CA MET A 58 7.51 -17.11 -14.60
C MET A 58 8.69 -17.39 -13.68
N MET A 59 8.51 -18.25 -12.67
CA MET A 59 9.59 -18.70 -11.78
C MET A 59 10.63 -19.57 -12.48
N ALA A 60 10.25 -20.27 -13.55
CA ALA A 60 11.16 -21.09 -14.34
C ALA A 60 12.00 -20.25 -15.34
N LEU A 61 11.64 -19.00 -15.58
CA LEU A 61 12.42 -18.09 -16.43
C LEU A 61 13.64 -17.57 -15.69
N PRO A 62 14.79 -17.38 -16.40
CA PRO A 62 15.97 -16.79 -15.78
C PRO A 62 15.69 -15.36 -15.27
N PRO A 63 16.30 -14.91 -14.16
CA PRO A 63 16.09 -13.59 -13.60
C PRO A 63 16.36 -12.42 -14.56
N SER A 64 17.20 -12.62 -15.57
CA SER A 64 17.49 -11.63 -16.63
C SER A 64 16.36 -11.45 -17.63
N ASN A 65 15.37 -12.36 -17.67
CA ASN A 65 14.20 -12.25 -18.56
C ASN A 65 13.19 -11.28 -17.95
N PRO A 66 12.78 -10.20 -18.67
CA PRO A 66 11.81 -9.23 -18.17
C PRO A 66 10.42 -9.81 -17.82
N LEU A 67 10.09 -11.01 -18.32
CA LEU A 67 8.85 -11.72 -17.97
C LEU A 67 9.01 -12.65 -16.76
N SER A 68 10.19 -12.78 -16.18
CA SER A 68 10.45 -13.67 -15.05
C SER A 68 9.83 -13.13 -13.76
N TRP A 69 9.57 -14.04 -12.82
CA TRP A 69 9.10 -13.70 -11.48
C TRP A 69 10.05 -12.73 -10.78
N THR A 70 11.36 -13.03 -10.80
CA THR A 70 12.38 -12.21 -10.16
C THR A 70 12.43 -10.80 -10.74
N PHE A 71 12.40 -10.67 -12.07
CA PHE A 71 12.43 -9.35 -12.72
C PHE A 71 11.22 -8.50 -12.30
N GLN A 72 10.04 -9.11 -12.20
CA GLN A 72 8.81 -8.40 -11.86
C GLN A 72 8.79 -7.96 -10.39
N TRP A 73 9.12 -8.83 -9.44
CA TRP A 73 9.06 -8.39 -8.03
C TRP A 73 10.20 -7.45 -7.64
N TYR A 74 11.38 -7.51 -8.28
CA TYR A 74 12.45 -6.52 -8.10
C TYR A 74 12.06 -5.11 -8.58
N THR A 75 11.05 -5.00 -9.43
CA THR A 75 10.49 -3.69 -9.82
C THR A 75 9.92 -2.95 -8.62
N HIS A 76 9.28 -3.67 -7.71
CA HIS A 76 8.83 -3.11 -6.43
C HIS A 76 10.04 -2.70 -5.60
N ALA A 77 10.84 -3.66 -5.18
CA ALA A 77 12.11 -3.42 -4.52
C ALA A 77 13.02 -4.65 -4.63
N VAL A 78 14.32 -4.42 -4.72
CA VAL A 78 15.35 -5.47 -4.59
C VAL A 78 15.48 -5.83 -3.11
N PRO A 79 15.61 -7.13 -2.74
CA PRO A 79 15.63 -7.55 -1.34
C PRO A 79 16.86 -7.00 -0.58
N THR A 80 16.68 -6.77 0.72
CA THR A 80 17.69 -6.13 1.59
C THR A 80 19.01 -6.89 1.77
N ASN A 81 19.05 -8.16 1.37
CA ASN A 81 20.29 -8.96 1.42
C ASN A 81 21.26 -8.66 0.26
N THR A 82 20.90 -7.75 -0.64
CA THR A 82 21.74 -7.27 -1.74
C THR A 82 21.39 -5.83 -2.08
N THR A 83 22.23 -5.15 -2.88
CA THR A 83 21.92 -3.84 -3.44
C THR A 83 21.39 -3.99 -4.86
N LYS A 84 20.66 -2.96 -5.36
CA LYS A 84 20.23 -2.93 -6.76
C LYS A 84 21.41 -3.08 -7.73
N ALA A 85 22.51 -2.37 -7.46
CA ALA A 85 23.72 -2.43 -8.29
C ALA A 85 24.32 -3.84 -8.30
N ALA A 86 24.44 -4.48 -7.12
CA ALA A 86 24.97 -5.84 -7.00
C ALA A 86 24.07 -6.87 -7.67
N ALA A 87 22.73 -6.77 -7.50
CA ALA A 87 21.77 -7.63 -8.18
C ALA A 87 21.86 -7.52 -9.71
N ILE A 88 21.95 -6.31 -10.25
CA ILE A 88 22.13 -6.06 -11.69
C ILE A 88 23.46 -6.65 -12.18
N ALA A 89 24.56 -6.44 -11.45
CA ALA A 89 25.86 -7.00 -11.83
C ALA A 89 25.86 -8.52 -11.83
N SER A 90 25.25 -9.14 -10.81
CA SER A 90 25.15 -10.61 -10.67
C SER A 90 24.29 -11.24 -11.77
N ILE A 91 23.15 -10.64 -12.12
CA ILE A 91 22.19 -11.23 -13.06
C ILE A 91 22.59 -11.00 -14.51
N PHE A 92 23.16 -9.83 -14.85
CA PHE A 92 23.43 -9.45 -16.24
C PHE A 92 24.92 -9.45 -16.61
N GLY A 93 25.80 -9.55 -15.63
CA GLY A 93 27.26 -9.46 -15.85
C GLY A 93 27.72 -8.05 -16.29
N PRO A 94 28.98 -7.93 -16.78
CA PRO A 94 29.57 -6.63 -17.11
C PRO A 94 29.02 -6.02 -18.40
N ASN A 95 28.59 -6.83 -19.35
CA ASN A 95 28.22 -6.36 -20.68
C ASN A 95 26.87 -5.61 -20.69
N PRO A 96 26.72 -4.55 -21.49
CA PRO A 96 25.45 -3.89 -21.67
C PRO A 96 24.47 -4.78 -22.44
N SER A 97 23.18 -4.70 -22.06
CA SER A 97 22.08 -5.34 -22.79
C SER A 97 20.81 -4.51 -22.62
N PRO A 98 19.84 -4.61 -23.54
CA PRO A 98 18.54 -3.96 -23.37
C PRO A 98 17.83 -4.34 -22.07
N GLN A 99 17.92 -5.61 -21.66
CA GLN A 99 17.32 -6.11 -20.42
C GLN A 99 18.01 -5.54 -19.18
N LYS A 100 19.35 -5.40 -19.18
CA LYS A 100 20.11 -4.73 -18.12
C LYS A 100 19.71 -3.26 -18.00
N ALA A 101 19.60 -2.56 -19.12
CA ALA A 101 19.15 -1.16 -19.15
C ALA A 101 17.73 -1.02 -18.61
N LEU A 102 16.82 -1.95 -18.98
CA LEU A 102 15.45 -1.99 -18.45
C LEU A 102 15.43 -2.23 -16.94
N ALA A 103 16.18 -3.23 -16.44
CA ALA A 103 16.30 -3.48 -15.00
C ALA A 103 16.83 -2.26 -14.24
N THR A 104 17.83 -1.57 -14.80
CA THR A 104 18.37 -0.33 -14.21
C THR A 104 17.32 0.79 -14.11
N ALA A 105 16.45 0.92 -15.11
CA ALA A 105 15.40 1.92 -15.13
C ALA A 105 14.18 1.57 -14.28
N MET A 106 13.91 0.27 -14.03
CA MET A 106 12.65 -0.23 -13.51
C MET A 106 12.72 -0.71 -12.07
N TRP A 107 13.82 -1.36 -11.63
CA TRP A 107 13.93 -1.93 -10.29
C TRP A 107 14.05 -0.85 -9.21
N ASN A 108 13.54 -1.11 -8.01
CA ASN A 108 13.45 -0.15 -6.89
C ASN A 108 12.72 1.15 -7.30
N THR A 109 11.58 1.06 -7.96
CA THR A 109 10.82 2.24 -8.36
C THR A 109 9.45 2.33 -7.73
N CYS A 110 9.16 1.46 -6.75
CA CYS A 110 7.93 1.55 -5.97
C CYS A 110 7.74 2.96 -5.40
N GLN A 111 6.55 3.47 -5.51
CA GLN A 111 6.22 4.81 -5.04
C GLN A 111 5.52 4.75 -3.69
N ALA A 112 5.65 5.83 -2.92
CA ALA A 112 5.15 6.06 -1.58
C ALA A 112 6.06 5.55 -0.43
N HIS A 113 6.91 4.55 -0.66
CA HIS A 113 7.68 3.92 0.42
C HIS A 113 9.06 4.55 0.66
N PHE A 114 9.60 5.26 -0.32
CA PHE A 114 11.01 5.67 -0.31
C PHE A 114 11.24 7.17 -0.13
N ASN A 115 10.28 8.00 -0.53
CA ASN A 115 10.41 9.45 -0.48
C ASN A 115 9.03 10.08 -0.26
N PRO A 116 8.86 11.05 0.65
CA PRO A 116 7.59 11.79 0.80
C PRO A 116 7.07 12.42 -0.50
N ALA A 117 7.98 12.81 -1.41
CA ALA A 117 7.61 13.34 -2.73
C ALA A 117 6.96 12.28 -3.65
N ASP A 118 7.12 10.99 -3.36
CA ASP A 118 6.57 9.89 -4.14
C ASP A 118 5.17 9.48 -3.66
N GLU A 119 4.77 9.91 -2.46
CA GLU A 119 3.46 9.59 -1.85
C GLU A 119 2.27 9.83 -2.79
N PRO A 120 2.18 10.96 -3.54
CA PRO A 120 1.06 11.19 -4.44
C PRO A 120 0.90 10.15 -5.54
N TYR A 121 1.91 9.29 -5.75
CA TYR A 121 1.98 8.33 -6.84
C TYR A 121 1.77 6.87 -6.40
N PHE A 122 1.52 6.61 -5.13
CA PHE A 122 1.26 5.25 -4.64
C PHE A 122 0.22 4.51 -5.50
N LEU A 123 -0.99 5.08 -5.62
CA LEU A 123 -2.07 4.42 -6.37
C LEU A 123 -1.81 4.31 -7.89
N PRO A 124 -1.41 5.38 -8.62
CA PRO A 124 -1.20 5.24 -10.06
C PRO A 124 -0.01 4.33 -10.39
N TRP A 125 1.06 4.34 -9.60
CA TRP A 125 2.19 3.44 -9.83
C TRP A 125 1.79 1.97 -9.66
N HIS A 126 1.08 1.63 -8.59
CA HIS A 126 0.63 0.26 -8.34
C HIS A 126 -0.43 -0.20 -9.35
N ARG A 127 -1.31 0.69 -9.83
CA ARG A 127 -2.22 0.37 -10.96
C ARG A 127 -1.45 0.01 -12.21
N MET A 128 -0.43 0.80 -12.59
CA MET A 128 0.42 0.51 -13.74
C MET A 128 1.17 -0.82 -13.55
N TYR A 129 1.74 -1.02 -12.39
CA TYR A 129 2.50 -2.22 -12.05
C TYR A 129 1.66 -3.49 -12.19
N VAL A 130 0.47 -3.50 -11.59
CA VAL A 130 -0.49 -4.61 -11.71
C VAL A 130 -0.98 -4.78 -13.15
N CYS A 131 -1.22 -3.68 -13.87
CA CYS A 131 -1.66 -3.69 -15.26
C CYS A 131 -0.64 -4.38 -16.19
N TYR A 132 0.63 -3.99 -16.12
CA TYR A 132 1.68 -4.60 -16.94
C TYR A 132 1.98 -6.04 -16.52
N PHE A 133 1.94 -6.33 -15.24
CA PHE A 133 2.06 -7.70 -14.74
C PHE A 133 0.94 -8.61 -15.26
N GLU A 134 -0.30 -8.14 -15.29
CA GLU A 134 -1.44 -8.87 -15.86
C GLU A 134 -1.25 -9.12 -17.36
N GLN A 135 -0.75 -8.13 -18.12
CA GLN A 135 -0.43 -8.30 -19.54
C GLN A 135 0.71 -9.32 -19.75
N ILE A 136 1.73 -9.31 -18.89
CA ILE A 136 2.81 -10.31 -18.93
C ILE A 136 2.24 -11.71 -18.67
N ILE A 137 1.35 -11.87 -17.70
CA ILE A 137 0.69 -13.16 -17.45
C ILE A 137 -0.11 -13.64 -18.66
N ARG A 138 -0.88 -12.75 -19.34
CA ARG A 138 -1.58 -13.08 -20.58
C ARG A 138 -0.61 -13.62 -21.64
N GLN A 139 0.55 -12.98 -21.78
CA GLN A 139 1.58 -13.42 -22.71
C GLN A 139 2.19 -14.77 -22.32
N VAL A 140 2.52 -14.98 -21.06
CA VAL A 140 3.09 -16.22 -20.53
C VAL A 140 2.13 -17.40 -20.70
N LEU A 141 0.85 -17.18 -20.45
CA LEU A 141 -0.22 -18.17 -20.61
C LEU A 141 -0.70 -18.34 -22.06
N ARG A 142 -0.39 -17.38 -22.94
CA ARG A 142 -1.02 -17.24 -24.28
C ARG A 142 -2.55 -17.17 -24.18
N ASP A 143 -3.04 -16.46 -23.17
CA ASP A 143 -4.47 -16.31 -22.90
C ASP A 143 -4.84 -14.84 -22.69
N ALA A 144 -5.37 -14.21 -23.73
CA ALA A 144 -5.80 -12.81 -23.70
C ALA A 144 -7.00 -12.56 -22.78
N THR A 145 -7.71 -13.61 -22.37
CA THR A 145 -8.89 -13.50 -21.49
C THR A 145 -8.55 -13.51 -20.00
N PHE A 146 -7.29 -13.75 -19.63
CA PHE A 146 -6.87 -13.75 -18.25
C PHE A 146 -7.02 -12.37 -17.62
N SER A 147 -7.51 -12.35 -16.37
CA SER A 147 -7.50 -11.18 -15.50
C SER A 147 -7.04 -11.57 -14.10
N LEU A 148 -6.31 -10.68 -13.42
CA LEU A 148 -5.96 -10.89 -12.02
C LEU A 148 -7.21 -10.80 -11.14
N PRO A 149 -7.52 -11.81 -10.30
CA PRO A 149 -8.58 -11.67 -9.31
C PRO A 149 -8.14 -10.74 -8.17
N TYR A 150 -9.09 -10.16 -7.43
CA TYR A 150 -8.80 -9.39 -6.22
C TYR A 150 -9.18 -10.16 -4.96
N TRP A 151 -8.40 -9.99 -3.90
CA TRP A 151 -8.67 -10.59 -2.60
C TRP A 151 -9.43 -9.61 -1.71
N ASN A 152 -10.73 -9.88 -1.48
CA ASN A 152 -11.57 -9.04 -0.65
C ASN A 152 -11.48 -9.42 0.84
N TYR A 153 -10.43 -8.99 1.47
CA TYR A 153 -10.17 -9.20 2.92
C TYR A 153 -10.98 -8.26 3.84
N SER A 154 -11.83 -7.40 3.31
CA SER A 154 -12.67 -6.51 4.13
C SER A 154 -13.99 -7.16 4.58
N VAL A 155 -14.19 -8.44 4.27
CA VAL A 155 -15.36 -9.22 4.67
C VAL A 155 -14.95 -10.53 5.33
N PRO A 156 -15.78 -11.11 6.24
CA PRO A 156 -15.40 -12.31 7.00
C PRO A 156 -14.89 -13.49 6.17
N ALA A 157 -15.48 -13.72 4.99
CA ALA A 157 -15.03 -14.79 4.09
C ALA A 157 -13.62 -14.59 3.51
N GLY A 158 -13.11 -13.37 3.52
CA GLY A 158 -11.77 -13.02 3.05
C GLY A 158 -10.74 -12.80 4.17
N TYR A 159 -11.13 -12.89 5.44
CA TYR A 159 -10.18 -12.71 6.55
C TYR A 159 -9.04 -13.75 6.56
N PRO A 160 -9.29 -15.04 6.31
CA PRO A 160 -8.20 -15.99 6.11
C PRO A 160 -7.53 -15.81 4.74
N LEU A 161 -6.23 -16.07 4.68
CA LEU A 161 -5.56 -16.24 3.39
C LEU A 161 -6.20 -17.43 2.64
N PRO A 162 -6.55 -17.31 1.35
CA PRO A 162 -7.17 -18.41 0.60
C PRO A 162 -6.33 -19.69 0.66
N LYS A 163 -7.00 -20.84 0.72
CA LYS A 163 -6.35 -22.14 0.96
C LYS A 163 -5.29 -22.48 -0.11
N GLU A 164 -5.51 -22.05 -1.34
CA GLU A 164 -4.65 -22.29 -2.49
C GLU A 164 -3.23 -21.71 -2.28
N PHE A 165 -3.11 -20.63 -1.53
CA PHE A 165 -1.83 -20.00 -1.17
C PHE A 165 -1.09 -20.72 -0.02
N ARG A 166 -1.72 -21.71 0.62
CA ARG A 166 -1.21 -22.44 1.79
C ARG A 166 -0.83 -23.89 1.48
N MET A 167 -0.99 -24.33 0.21
CA MET A 167 -0.79 -25.71 -0.22
C MET A 167 0.63 -25.93 -0.77
N GLN A 168 1.63 -25.98 0.13
CA GLN A 168 3.06 -26.02 -0.20
C GLN A 168 3.44 -27.15 -1.19
N ASN A 169 2.91 -28.35 -0.99
CA ASN A 169 3.33 -29.54 -1.74
C ASN A 169 2.38 -29.87 -2.91
N ASP A 170 1.42 -29.00 -3.20
CA ASP A 170 0.50 -29.21 -4.31
C ASP A 170 1.18 -28.85 -5.65
N PRO A 171 1.08 -29.71 -6.69
CA PRO A 171 1.76 -29.50 -7.96
C PRO A 171 1.30 -28.26 -8.73
N LEU A 172 0.05 -27.80 -8.47
CA LEU A 172 -0.51 -26.58 -9.07
C LEU A 172 -0.34 -25.37 -8.16
N TRP A 173 -0.69 -25.51 -6.86
CA TRP A 173 -0.76 -24.41 -5.91
C TRP A 173 0.55 -24.12 -5.19
N GLY A 174 1.47 -25.09 -5.13
CA GLY A 174 2.77 -24.94 -4.46
C GLY A 174 3.54 -23.67 -4.86
N PRO A 175 3.56 -23.24 -6.13
CA PRO A 175 4.18 -21.98 -6.53
C PRO A 175 3.61 -20.74 -5.84
N LEU A 176 2.39 -20.78 -5.31
CA LEU A 176 1.75 -19.68 -4.57
C LEU A 176 2.10 -19.68 -3.08
N PHE A 177 2.68 -20.75 -2.55
CA PHE A 177 3.08 -20.84 -1.15
C PHE A 177 4.31 -19.99 -0.86
N ARG A 178 4.33 -19.34 0.34
CA ARG A 178 5.52 -18.71 0.90
C ARG A 178 5.63 -19.04 2.38
N PRO A 179 6.81 -19.49 2.86
CA PRO A 179 7.05 -19.77 4.27
C PRO A 179 7.12 -18.49 5.11
N ASN A 180 7.48 -17.37 4.51
CA ASN A 180 7.72 -16.07 5.16
C ASN A 180 6.42 -15.30 5.45
N ARG A 181 5.31 -16.00 5.56
CA ARG A 181 4.06 -15.50 6.12
C ARG A 181 3.99 -15.87 7.59
N ARG A 182 3.24 -15.10 8.36
CA ARG A 182 3.00 -15.44 9.76
C ARG A 182 2.39 -16.85 9.87
N ALA A 183 2.79 -17.59 10.90
CA ALA A 183 2.37 -18.98 11.09
C ALA A 183 0.83 -19.12 11.13
N VAL A 184 0.13 -18.20 11.80
CA VAL A 184 -1.34 -18.17 11.88
C VAL A 184 -1.98 -18.00 10.49
N VAL A 185 -1.35 -17.24 9.59
CA VAL A 185 -1.82 -17.02 8.21
C VAL A 185 -1.69 -18.30 7.38
N ASN A 186 -0.52 -18.96 7.42
CA ASN A 186 -0.33 -20.24 6.74
C ASN A 186 -1.18 -21.36 7.37
N ALA A 187 -1.57 -21.24 8.64
CA ALA A 187 -2.53 -22.14 9.29
C ALA A 187 -4.00 -21.87 8.90
N GLY A 188 -4.28 -20.78 8.16
CA GLY A 188 -5.63 -20.45 7.69
C GLY A 188 -6.50 -19.73 8.71
N GLN A 189 -5.90 -19.15 9.73
CA GLN A 189 -6.58 -18.23 10.65
C GLN A 189 -6.82 -16.87 9.99
N PRO A 190 -7.74 -16.03 10.50
CA PRO A 190 -7.85 -14.64 10.09
C PRO A 190 -6.48 -13.94 10.14
N ILE A 191 -6.15 -13.17 9.10
CA ILE A 191 -4.80 -12.59 8.96
C ILE A 191 -4.43 -11.62 10.10
N PHE A 192 -5.41 -10.96 10.71
CA PHE A 192 -5.20 -10.07 11.87
C PHE A 192 -5.00 -10.81 13.20
N ASN A 193 -5.20 -12.14 13.23
CA ASN A 193 -5.22 -12.89 14.48
C ASN A 193 -3.89 -12.74 15.25
N GLY A 194 -4.00 -12.33 16.51
CA GLY A 194 -2.88 -12.09 17.42
C GLY A 194 -2.18 -10.75 17.30
N ILE A 195 -2.43 -9.95 16.24
CA ILE A 195 -1.76 -8.65 16.03
C ILE A 195 -2.69 -7.53 15.50
N GLY A 196 -4.00 -7.73 15.53
CA GLY A 196 -4.97 -6.75 15.07
C GLY A 196 -6.40 -7.21 15.28
N VAL A 197 -7.33 -6.49 14.66
CA VAL A 197 -8.77 -6.78 14.69
C VAL A 197 -9.37 -6.61 13.29
N ALA A 198 -10.58 -7.12 13.10
CA ALA A 198 -11.27 -7.06 11.80
C ALA A 198 -11.48 -5.61 11.29
N MET A 199 -11.61 -4.63 12.19
CA MET A 199 -11.74 -3.21 11.85
C MET A 199 -10.52 -2.68 11.08
N ASP A 200 -9.32 -3.18 11.37
CA ASP A 200 -8.08 -2.79 10.70
C ASP A 200 -8.05 -3.19 9.20
N LEU A 201 -8.99 -4.04 8.78
CA LEU A 201 -9.21 -4.43 7.38
C LEU A 201 -10.33 -3.64 6.69
N SER A 202 -10.90 -2.62 7.35
CA SER A 202 -11.97 -1.80 6.79
C SER A 202 -11.39 -0.70 5.89
N PRO A 203 -11.92 -0.52 4.66
CA PRO A 203 -11.55 0.60 3.79
C PRO A 203 -12.27 1.91 4.16
N THR A 204 -13.13 1.92 5.18
CA THR A 204 -14.04 3.04 5.48
C THR A 204 -13.29 4.34 5.74
N SER A 205 -12.20 4.30 6.53
CA SER A 205 -11.41 5.49 6.84
C SER A 205 -10.84 6.15 5.59
N ALA A 206 -10.34 5.36 4.63
CA ALA A 206 -9.85 5.89 3.36
C ALA A 206 -11.01 6.36 2.47
N LEU A 207 -12.07 5.56 2.31
CA LEU A 207 -13.22 5.90 1.46
C LEU A 207 -13.96 7.15 1.90
N SER A 208 -13.88 7.54 3.18
CA SER A 208 -14.49 8.77 3.70
C SER A 208 -13.67 10.04 3.44
N GLN A 209 -12.43 9.94 2.93
CA GLN A 209 -11.61 11.10 2.65
C GLN A 209 -12.13 11.87 1.43
N PRO A 210 -12.38 13.19 1.55
CA PRO A 210 -12.96 13.97 0.46
C PRO A 210 -11.97 14.31 -0.64
N THR A 211 -10.66 14.32 -0.34
CA THR A 211 -9.58 14.71 -1.25
C THR A 211 -8.63 13.55 -1.51
N TYR A 212 -7.99 13.52 -2.67
CA TYR A 212 -6.97 12.52 -2.99
C TYR A 212 -5.68 12.72 -2.19
N LEU A 213 -5.19 13.97 -2.14
CA LEU A 213 -3.98 14.37 -1.42
C LEU A 213 -4.33 14.89 -0.03
N PRO A 214 -3.38 14.80 0.92
CA PRO A 214 -3.52 15.45 2.22
C PRO A 214 -3.76 16.96 2.08
N ALA A 215 -4.52 17.52 3.01
CA ALA A 215 -4.73 18.95 3.15
C ALA A 215 -4.26 19.37 4.55
N GLY A 216 -3.02 19.84 4.67
CA GLY A 216 -2.41 20.11 5.98
C GLY A 216 -2.23 18.82 6.79
N VAL A 217 -2.88 18.73 7.97
CA VAL A 217 -2.86 17.52 8.81
C VAL A 217 -4.01 16.56 8.50
N ALA A 218 -5.01 16.98 7.75
CA ALA A 218 -6.09 16.10 7.29
C ALA A 218 -5.55 15.12 6.24
N PRO A 219 -5.66 13.81 6.44
CA PRO A 219 -5.17 12.82 5.47
C PRO A 219 -6.01 12.87 4.20
N GLY A 220 -5.37 12.66 3.05
CA GLY A 220 -6.08 12.39 1.80
C GLY A 220 -6.38 10.90 1.62
N PHE A 221 -7.24 10.58 0.66
CA PHE A 221 -7.61 9.20 0.32
C PHE A 221 -6.39 8.31 0.07
N ASN A 222 -5.44 8.79 -0.74
CA ASN A 222 -4.22 8.05 -1.08
C ASN A 222 -3.40 7.72 0.15
N GLN A 223 -3.16 8.69 1.04
CA GLN A 223 -2.40 8.51 2.26
C GLN A 223 -3.14 7.62 3.28
N ALA A 224 -4.43 7.86 3.50
CA ALA A 224 -5.23 7.06 4.44
C ALA A 224 -5.33 5.58 4.01
N LEU A 225 -5.36 5.31 2.70
CA LEU A 225 -5.36 3.95 2.18
C LEU A 225 -3.98 3.30 2.33
N ASP A 226 -2.91 4.01 1.97
CA ASP A 226 -1.53 3.53 2.01
C ASP A 226 -1.07 3.21 3.45
N GLN A 227 -1.12 4.19 4.34
CA GLN A 227 -0.65 4.06 5.73
C GLN A 227 -1.58 3.21 6.61
N GLY A 228 -2.87 3.13 6.26
CA GLY A 228 -3.88 2.36 7.00
C GLY A 228 -4.01 0.94 6.45
N LEU A 229 -5.12 0.67 5.76
CA LEU A 229 -5.49 -0.66 5.30
C LEU A 229 -4.39 -1.39 4.52
N HIS A 230 -3.71 -0.72 3.59
CA HIS A 230 -2.65 -1.33 2.78
C HIS A 230 -1.50 -1.82 3.67
N GLY A 231 -0.90 -0.95 4.48
CA GLY A 231 0.19 -1.32 5.38
C GLY A 231 -0.23 -2.38 6.42
N ASN A 232 -1.47 -2.30 6.95
CA ASN A 232 -1.99 -3.31 7.87
C ASN A 232 -2.04 -4.70 7.24
N VAL A 233 -2.53 -4.83 6.00
CA VAL A 233 -2.56 -6.13 5.31
C VAL A 233 -1.16 -6.69 5.09
N HIS A 234 -0.20 -5.87 4.73
CA HIS A 234 1.20 -6.28 4.61
C HIS A 234 1.73 -6.87 5.91
N VAL A 235 1.58 -6.15 7.03
CA VAL A 235 2.00 -6.59 8.38
C VAL A 235 1.23 -7.84 8.82
N PHE A 236 -0.08 -7.92 8.53
CA PHE A 236 -0.90 -9.06 8.93
C PHE A 236 -0.56 -10.35 8.17
N VAL A 237 -0.10 -10.25 6.93
CA VAL A 237 0.22 -11.43 6.11
C VAL A 237 1.63 -11.94 6.36
N GLY A 238 2.63 -11.07 6.30
CA GLY A 238 4.03 -11.47 6.26
C GLY A 238 4.85 -11.07 7.49
N ASN A 239 6.03 -11.63 7.55
CA ASN A 239 7.10 -11.19 8.46
C ASN A 239 8.09 -10.27 7.74
N GLY A 240 9.19 -9.90 8.41
CA GLY A 240 10.23 -9.01 7.88
C GLY A 240 10.99 -9.51 6.65
N GLN A 241 10.78 -10.76 6.22
CA GLN A 241 11.35 -11.36 4.99
C GLN A 241 10.24 -11.76 3.98
N GLY A 242 9.03 -11.24 4.14
CA GLY A 242 7.87 -11.51 3.31
C GLY A 242 7.02 -10.27 3.10
N MET A 243 5.69 -10.44 3.07
CA MET A 243 4.73 -9.35 2.86
C MET A 243 4.86 -8.21 3.88
N GLY A 244 5.37 -8.46 5.08
CA GLY A 244 5.56 -7.46 6.15
C GLY A 244 6.74 -6.51 5.94
N SER A 245 7.47 -6.62 4.84
CA SER A 245 8.61 -5.75 4.52
C SER A 245 8.61 -5.37 3.05
N VAL A 246 8.72 -4.07 2.76
CA VAL A 246 8.64 -3.50 1.39
C VAL A 246 9.56 -4.21 0.40
N PRO A 247 10.85 -4.48 0.70
CA PRO A 247 11.77 -5.14 -0.24
C PRO A 247 11.40 -6.58 -0.61
N TRP A 248 10.59 -7.24 0.20
CA TRP A 248 10.22 -8.64 0.01
C TRP A 248 8.76 -8.83 -0.42
N ALA A 249 7.91 -7.82 -0.21
CA ALA A 249 6.47 -7.94 -0.31
C ALA A 249 5.99 -8.49 -1.66
N ALA A 250 6.49 -7.97 -2.78
CA ALA A 250 6.06 -8.38 -4.12
C ALA A 250 6.56 -9.78 -4.54
N ASN A 251 7.46 -10.41 -3.76
CA ASN A 251 7.81 -11.82 -3.95
C ASN A 251 6.70 -12.77 -3.48
N ASP A 252 5.77 -12.30 -2.67
CA ASP A 252 4.63 -13.12 -2.28
C ASP A 252 3.54 -13.05 -3.35
N PRO A 253 3.08 -14.18 -3.92
CA PRO A 253 2.05 -14.17 -4.95
C PRO A 253 0.72 -13.52 -4.54
N ILE A 254 0.38 -13.47 -3.25
CA ILE A 254 -0.84 -12.78 -2.79
C ILE A 254 -0.76 -11.26 -2.91
N PHE A 255 0.45 -10.68 -2.96
CA PHE A 255 0.69 -9.26 -3.16
C PHE A 255 -0.12 -8.70 -4.33
N TRP A 256 -0.13 -9.40 -5.44
CA TRP A 256 -0.79 -8.94 -6.67
C TRP A 256 -2.31 -8.88 -6.55
N MET A 257 -2.93 -9.84 -5.82
CA MET A 257 -4.37 -9.81 -5.53
C MET A 257 -4.73 -8.77 -4.46
N HIS A 258 -3.82 -8.53 -3.52
CA HIS A 258 -3.92 -7.45 -2.56
C HIS A 258 -3.96 -6.10 -3.30
N HIS A 259 -3.01 -5.83 -4.18
CA HIS A 259 -2.97 -4.59 -4.96
C HIS A 259 -4.11 -4.44 -5.96
N CYS A 260 -4.65 -5.55 -6.50
CA CYS A 260 -5.92 -5.49 -7.23
C CYS A 260 -7.08 -5.01 -6.33
N ASN A 261 -7.12 -5.39 -5.06
CA ASN A 261 -8.14 -4.90 -4.13
C ASN A 261 -7.91 -3.43 -3.73
N ILE A 262 -6.66 -3.01 -3.53
CA ILE A 262 -6.31 -1.59 -3.32
C ILE A 262 -6.77 -0.74 -4.52
N ASP A 263 -6.50 -1.19 -5.73
CA ASP A 263 -6.95 -0.53 -6.95
C ASP A 263 -8.49 -0.50 -7.07
N ARG A 264 -9.18 -1.58 -6.68
CA ARG A 264 -10.65 -1.66 -6.61
C ARG A 264 -11.22 -0.62 -5.64
N ILE A 265 -10.59 -0.40 -4.49
CA ILE A 265 -10.97 0.62 -3.52
C ILE A 265 -10.82 2.01 -4.15
N TRP A 266 -9.73 2.28 -4.88
CA TRP A 266 -9.57 3.54 -5.59
C TRP A 266 -10.63 3.76 -6.68
N VAL A 267 -10.96 2.73 -7.48
CA VAL A 267 -12.06 2.80 -8.45
C VAL A 267 -13.39 3.10 -7.74
N SER A 268 -13.62 2.48 -6.58
CA SER A 268 -14.84 2.68 -5.79
C SER A 268 -14.95 4.13 -5.28
N TRP A 269 -13.84 4.69 -4.79
CA TRP A 269 -13.75 6.08 -4.34
C TRP A 269 -14.04 7.07 -5.49
N ASN A 270 -13.44 6.86 -6.66
CA ASN A 270 -13.74 7.68 -7.84
C ASN A 270 -15.20 7.54 -8.30
N ASN A 271 -15.77 6.31 -8.26
CA ASN A 271 -17.16 6.06 -8.65
C ASN A 271 -18.18 6.76 -7.75
N SER A 272 -17.79 7.17 -6.55
CA SER A 272 -18.61 7.96 -5.61
C SER A 272 -18.50 9.48 -5.82
N GLY A 273 -17.94 9.91 -6.96
CA GLY A 273 -17.86 11.31 -7.35
C GLY A 273 -16.57 12.03 -6.96
N HIS A 274 -15.63 11.34 -6.30
CA HIS A 274 -14.36 11.91 -5.91
C HIS A 274 -13.39 12.03 -7.11
N VAL A 275 -12.51 13.03 -7.08
CA VAL A 275 -11.64 13.36 -8.20
C VAL A 275 -10.16 13.20 -7.86
N ASN A 276 -9.41 12.72 -8.85
CA ASN A 276 -7.94 12.61 -8.77
C ASN A 276 -7.28 13.99 -8.94
N PRO A 277 -5.98 14.15 -8.57
CA PRO A 277 -5.24 15.36 -8.84
C PRO A 277 -5.20 15.69 -10.34
N VAL A 278 -5.28 16.98 -10.67
CA VAL A 278 -5.32 17.49 -12.06
C VAL A 278 -4.11 18.38 -12.39
N THR A 279 -3.15 18.52 -11.48
CA THR A 279 -1.94 19.32 -11.75
C THR A 279 -1.08 18.72 -12.84
N ALA A 280 -0.52 19.55 -13.71
CA ALA A 280 0.33 19.09 -14.81
C ALA A 280 1.53 18.26 -14.31
N ALA A 281 2.12 18.62 -13.17
CA ALA A 281 3.23 17.91 -12.56
C ALA A 281 2.84 16.47 -12.23
N TRP A 282 1.68 16.27 -11.58
CA TRP A 282 1.20 14.93 -11.22
C TRP A 282 0.81 14.11 -12.46
N LEU A 283 0.04 14.71 -13.37
CA LEU A 283 -0.47 14.03 -14.57
C LEU A 283 0.64 13.59 -15.55
N ASN A 284 1.74 14.35 -15.65
CA ASN A 284 2.82 14.08 -16.61
C ASN A 284 3.98 13.26 -16.02
N LYS A 285 3.89 12.80 -14.78
CA LYS A 285 4.89 11.88 -14.21
C LYS A 285 4.96 10.60 -15.04
N VAL A 286 6.16 10.14 -15.33
CA VAL A 286 6.44 8.98 -16.17
C VAL A 286 7.14 7.91 -15.33
N PHE A 287 6.70 6.67 -15.48
CA PHE A 287 7.35 5.48 -14.94
C PHE A 287 7.68 4.49 -16.05
N VAL A 288 8.63 3.60 -15.79
CA VAL A 288 9.05 2.58 -16.76
C VAL A 288 8.65 1.21 -16.24
N PHE A 289 8.01 0.42 -17.09
CA PHE A 289 7.64 -0.97 -16.80
C PHE A 289 8.03 -1.88 -17.97
N ALA A 290 8.18 -3.17 -17.70
CA ALA A 290 8.29 -4.17 -18.76
C ALA A 290 6.90 -4.42 -19.39
N GLY A 291 6.82 -4.32 -20.70
CA GLY A 291 5.63 -4.76 -21.44
C GLY A 291 5.59 -6.27 -21.67
N PRO A 292 4.48 -6.83 -22.20
CA PRO A 292 4.33 -8.27 -22.46
C PRO A 292 5.34 -8.82 -23.48
N ASN A 293 5.94 -7.97 -24.29
CA ASN A 293 7.02 -8.33 -25.23
C ASN A 293 8.42 -8.28 -24.62
N GLY A 294 8.54 -7.99 -23.31
CA GLY A 294 9.83 -7.85 -22.63
C GLY A 294 10.59 -6.54 -22.92
N GLN A 295 9.94 -5.58 -23.61
CA GLN A 295 10.50 -4.26 -23.85
C GLN A 295 10.04 -3.25 -22.81
N GLY A 296 10.84 -2.19 -22.61
CA GLY A 296 10.46 -1.10 -21.70
C GLY A 296 9.31 -0.26 -22.27
N VAL A 297 8.33 0.04 -21.44
CA VAL A 297 7.21 0.93 -21.75
C VAL A 297 7.24 2.12 -20.81
N LYS A 298 7.17 3.33 -21.37
CA LYS A 298 6.99 4.57 -20.60
C LYS A 298 5.50 4.78 -20.34
N ALA A 299 5.09 4.66 -19.08
CA ALA A 299 3.72 4.85 -18.64
C ALA A 299 3.58 6.23 -18.00
N VAL A 300 2.61 7.03 -18.46
CA VAL A 300 2.35 8.39 -17.99
C VAL A 300 1.11 8.39 -17.11
N VAL A 301 1.18 8.98 -15.92
CA VAL A 301 0.11 8.94 -14.90
C VAL A 301 -1.26 9.30 -15.45
N LYS A 302 -1.37 10.34 -16.29
CA LYS A 302 -2.65 10.80 -16.89
C LYS A 302 -3.43 9.69 -17.60
N ASP A 303 -2.74 8.71 -18.17
CA ASP A 303 -3.37 7.61 -18.91
C ASP A 303 -3.91 6.52 -17.96
N TYR A 304 -3.53 6.55 -16.67
CA TYR A 304 -3.86 5.54 -15.66
C TYR A 304 -4.66 6.11 -14.48
N THR A 305 -5.23 7.29 -14.63
CA THR A 305 -6.16 7.87 -13.63
C THR A 305 -7.47 7.11 -13.51
N ASN A 306 -7.75 6.23 -14.46
CA ASN A 306 -8.86 5.27 -14.48
C ASN A 306 -8.42 3.95 -15.12
N THR A 307 -9.34 2.98 -15.24
CA THR A 307 -9.03 1.63 -15.72
C THR A 307 -9.00 1.46 -17.24
N LYS A 308 -9.37 2.49 -18.02
CA LYS A 308 -9.57 2.40 -19.49
C LYS A 308 -8.30 2.01 -20.24
N LYS A 309 -7.14 2.56 -19.85
CA LYS A 309 -5.87 2.26 -20.52
C LYS A 309 -5.45 0.79 -20.38
N CYS A 310 -5.79 0.19 -19.25
CA CYS A 310 -5.51 -1.23 -18.96
C CYS A 310 -6.65 -2.16 -19.38
N ASP A 311 -7.77 -1.60 -19.82
CA ASP A 311 -8.96 -2.26 -20.35
C ASP A 311 -9.53 -3.36 -19.43
N TYR A 312 -9.75 -3.00 -18.16
CA TYR A 312 -10.41 -3.86 -17.17
C TYR A 312 -11.50 -3.12 -16.39
N LYS A 313 -12.38 -3.92 -15.79
CA LYS A 313 -13.35 -3.48 -14.77
C LYS A 313 -13.38 -4.49 -13.61
N TYR A 314 -13.97 -4.10 -12.50
CA TYR A 314 -14.26 -5.00 -11.38
C TYR A 314 -15.69 -5.55 -11.48
N ASP A 315 -15.89 -6.80 -11.06
CA ASP A 315 -17.22 -7.41 -10.97
C ASP A 315 -18.11 -6.73 -9.93
N GLN A 316 -17.50 -6.19 -8.85
CA GLN A 316 -18.19 -5.50 -7.79
C GLN A 316 -17.33 -4.38 -7.21
N LEU A 317 -17.89 -3.18 -7.08
CA LEU A 317 -17.30 -2.06 -6.37
C LEU A 317 -17.78 -2.02 -4.91
N ILE A 318 -17.07 -1.26 -4.07
CA ILE A 318 -17.46 -0.99 -2.68
C ILE A 318 -18.27 0.29 -2.67
N GLY A 319 -19.38 0.30 -1.94
CA GLY A 319 -20.08 1.56 -1.67
C GLY A 319 -19.18 2.49 -0.85
N ALA A 320 -18.95 3.68 -1.35
CA ALA A 320 -18.27 4.76 -0.63
C ALA A 320 -19.27 5.89 -0.37
N PRO A 321 -19.08 6.72 0.68
CA PRO A 321 -19.90 7.90 0.88
C PRO A 321 -19.90 8.76 -0.39
N LEU A 322 -21.08 9.15 -0.85
CA LEU A 322 -21.19 10.09 -1.96
C LEU A 322 -20.67 11.46 -1.51
N LEU A 323 -19.93 12.14 -2.38
CA LEU A 323 -19.68 13.56 -2.17
C LEU A 323 -21.02 14.29 -2.15
N VAL A 324 -21.40 14.81 -0.99
CA VAL A 324 -22.49 15.77 -0.91
C VAL A 324 -22.03 16.99 -1.70
N ALA A 325 -22.82 17.41 -2.69
CA ALA A 325 -22.50 18.45 -3.67
C ALA A 325 -22.34 19.84 -3.04
N ALA A 326 -21.35 20.03 -2.19
CA ALA A 326 -20.94 21.30 -1.61
C ALA A 326 -19.43 21.53 -1.72
N ALA A 327 -18.67 20.58 -2.26
CA ALA A 327 -17.27 20.79 -2.58
C ALA A 327 -17.15 21.01 -4.08
N THR A 328 -17.31 22.26 -4.52
CA THR A 328 -16.68 22.77 -5.75
C THR A 328 -15.28 22.17 -5.81
N SER A 329 -14.91 21.58 -6.95
CA SER A 329 -13.61 20.98 -7.23
C SER A 329 -12.51 21.66 -6.42
N PRO A 330 -11.79 21.02 -5.54
CA PRO A 330 -10.66 21.64 -4.92
C PRO A 330 -9.51 21.65 -5.94
N SER A 331 -9.45 22.64 -6.78
CA SER A 331 -8.20 23.30 -7.06
C SER A 331 -7.62 23.55 -5.68
N ALA A 332 -6.49 22.92 -5.31
CA ALA A 332 -5.79 23.04 -4.03
C ALA A 332 -6.30 24.24 -3.19
N ALA A 333 -7.46 24.11 -2.58
CA ALA A 333 -7.93 25.09 -1.61
C ALA A 333 -6.87 25.03 -0.53
N ALA A 334 -6.18 26.15 -0.31
CA ALA A 334 -5.17 26.24 0.72
C ALA A 334 -5.80 25.65 1.99
N ALA A 335 -5.18 24.61 2.53
CA ALA A 335 -5.67 23.99 3.76
C ALA A 335 -5.96 25.07 4.77
N ALA A 336 -7.09 25.00 5.48
CA ALA A 336 -7.37 25.93 6.55
C ALA A 336 -6.14 25.98 7.48
N PRO A 337 -5.75 27.14 8.04
CA PRO A 337 -4.60 27.24 8.92
C PRO A 337 -4.72 26.24 10.06
N ALA A 338 -3.71 25.38 10.19
CA ALA A 338 -3.63 24.41 11.25
C ALA A 338 -3.16 25.07 12.55
N THR A 339 -3.83 24.78 13.66
CA THR A 339 -3.50 25.32 15.00
C THR A 339 -3.23 24.15 15.94
N THR A 340 -2.01 24.01 16.45
CA THR A 340 -1.70 23.04 17.51
C THR A 340 -2.36 23.48 18.80
N VAL A 341 -3.27 22.67 19.32
CA VAL A 341 -4.05 22.96 20.54
C VAL A 341 -3.50 22.25 21.76
N ALA A 342 -2.81 21.12 21.57
CA ALA A 342 -2.09 20.43 22.63
C ALA A 342 -0.94 19.59 22.03
N LYS A 343 0.11 19.35 22.85
CA LYS A 343 1.31 18.63 22.39
C LYS A 343 1.95 17.83 23.53
N SER A 344 2.52 16.67 23.21
CA SER A 344 3.39 15.92 24.12
C SER A 344 4.71 16.66 24.34
N GLN A 345 5.46 16.27 25.39
CA GLN A 345 6.85 16.70 25.51
C GLN A 345 7.65 16.23 24.28
N ALA A 346 8.60 17.06 23.85
CA ALA A 346 9.47 16.73 22.73
C ALA A 346 10.39 15.56 23.09
N GLY A 347 10.55 14.64 22.14
CA GLY A 347 11.49 13.53 22.24
C GLY A 347 10.92 12.21 21.74
N PRO A 348 11.77 11.24 21.41
CA PRO A 348 11.34 9.94 20.96
C PRO A 348 10.65 9.16 22.09
N ILE A 349 9.50 8.59 21.78
CA ILE A 349 8.70 7.73 22.64
C ILE A 349 8.91 6.29 22.15
N ALA A 350 9.63 5.50 22.95
CA ALA A 350 9.86 4.09 22.62
C ALA A 350 8.57 3.29 22.83
N LEU A 351 8.25 2.43 21.87
CA LEU A 351 7.13 1.52 21.93
C LEU A 351 7.65 0.10 22.14
N GLY A 352 7.02 -0.64 23.05
CA GLY A 352 7.40 -2.02 23.39
C GLY A 352 6.17 -2.94 23.45
N ALA A 353 6.29 -4.05 24.16
CA ALA A 353 5.20 -5.00 24.39
C ALA A 353 4.12 -4.48 25.36
N ALA A 354 4.45 -3.47 26.19
CA ALA A 354 3.52 -2.88 27.12
C ALA A 354 2.85 -1.61 26.54
N PRO A 355 1.62 -1.28 26.95
CA PRO A 355 1.00 0.00 26.63
C PRO A 355 1.86 1.18 27.08
N VAL A 356 1.98 2.20 26.21
CA VAL A 356 2.69 3.46 26.50
C VAL A 356 1.67 4.57 26.63
N ARG A 357 1.71 5.30 27.76
CA ARG A 357 0.86 6.47 28.03
C ARG A 357 1.67 7.74 27.86
N VAL A 358 1.12 8.67 27.09
CA VAL A 358 1.75 9.94 26.77
C VAL A 358 0.83 11.07 27.19
N ASN A 359 1.29 11.91 28.14
CA ASN A 359 0.56 13.10 28.52
C ASN A 359 0.69 14.17 27.42
N VAL A 360 -0.44 14.75 27.03
CA VAL A 360 -0.51 15.79 26.02
C VAL A 360 -1.01 17.07 26.68
N GLN A 361 -0.13 18.06 26.79
CA GLN A 361 -0.42 19.31 27.48
C GLN A 361 -1.03 20.33 26.53
N ALA A 362 -2.02 21.08 27.01
CA ALA A 362 -2.60 22.17 26.23
C ALA A 362 -1.51 23.19 25.86
N ALA A 363 -1.47 23.58 24.60
CA ALA A 363 -0.67 24.73 24.19
C ALA A 363 -1.27 25.99 24.86
N ALA A 364 -0.39 26.84 25.41
CA ALA A 364 -0.82 28.09 26.04
C ALA A 364 -1.69 28.88 25.05
N SER A 365 -2.96 29.02 25.36
CA SER A 365 -3.92 29.75 24.53
C SER A 365 -4.70 30.79 25.36
N PRO A 366 -4.92 31.99 24.82
CA PRO A 366 -5.60 33.06 25.55
C PRO A 366 -7.14 32.95 25.54
N ALA A 367 -7.75 31.85 25.04
CA ALA A 367 -9.20 31.72 25.07
C ALA A 367 -9.69 31.33 26.45
N ALA A 368 -10.49 32.17 27.09
CA ALA A 368 -11.14 31.94 28.37
C ALA A 368 -12.05 30.69 28.24
N ALA A 369 -11.65 29.59 28.88
CA ALA A 369 -12.51 28.44 29.04
C ALA A 369 -13.64 28.73 30.03
N ALA A 370 -14.84 28.16 29.83
CA ALA A 370 -15.89 28.17 30.83
C ALA A 370 -15.38 27.50 32.11
N PRO A 371 -15.78 27.98 33.32
CA PRO A 371 -15.35 27.38 34.56
C PRO A 371 -15.68 25.87 34.57
N GLY A 372 -14.67 25.02 34.73
CA GLY A 372 -14.81 23.56 34.80
C GLY A 372 -14.69 22.82 33.47
N ALA A 373 -14.61 23.51 32.34
CA ALA A 373 -14.37 22.86 31.06
C ALA A 373 -12.87 22.50 30.90
N THR A 374 -12.60 21.30 30.34
CA THR A 374 -11.23 20.92 29.95
C THR A 374 -10.79 21.77 28.75
N PRO A 375 -9.48 22.03 28.55
CA PRO A 375 -9.01 22.79 27.40
C PRO A 375 -9.49 22.24 26.06
N LEU A 376 -9.58 20.91 25.91
CA LEU A 376 -10.02 20.26 24.69
C LEU A 376 -11.56 20.33 24.54
N ALA A 377 -12.34 20.17 25.63
CA ALA A 377 -13.79 20.32 25.62
C ALA A 377 -14.21 21.75 25.25
N ALA A 378 -13.52 22.75 25.78
CA ALA A 378 -13.74 24.16 25.40
C ALA A 378 -13.45 24.41 23.93
N ARG A 379 -12.44 23.76 23.36
CA ARG A 379 -12.13 23.83 21.93
C ARG A 379 -13.18 23.13 21.08
N LEU A 380 -13.64 21.94 21.47
CA LEU A 380 -14.67 21.19 20.77
C LEU A 380 -15.97 21.98 20.71
N SER A 381 -16.40 22.58 21.82
CA SER A 381 -17.63 23.37 21.86
C SER A 381 -17.55 24.67 21.04
N ALA A 382 -16.34 25.20 20.82
CA ALA A 382 -16.08 26.38 19.99
C ALA A 382 -15.66 26.03 18.55
N LEU A 383 -15.57 24.73 18.20
CA LEU A 383 -15.08 24.28 16.90
C LEU A 383 -16.09 24.61 15.79
N PRO A 384 -15.72 25.41 14.78
CA PRO A 384 -16.59 25.68 13.63
C PRO A 384 -16.97 24.40 12.89
N GLU A 385 -18.16 24.33 12.31
CA GLU A 385 -18.67 23.13 11.61
C GLU A 385 -17.76 22.62 10.48
N ASN A 386 -17.02 23.53 9.86
CA ASN A 386 -16.08 23.22 8.77
C ASN A 386 -14.66 22.89 9.25
N ARG A 387 -14.43 22.78 10.55
CA ARG A 387 -13.14 22.38 11.14
C ARG A 387 -13.23 21.05 11.85
N ARG A 388 -12.08 20.41 11.98
CA ARG A 388 -11.92 19.11 12.65
C ARG A 388 -10.75 19.16 13.62
N LEU A 389 -10.80 18.27 14.59
CA LEU A 389 -9.71 18.04 15.54
C LEU A 389 -8.98 16.76 15.11
N TYR A 390 -7.68 16.88 14.89
CA TYR A 390 -6.81 15.76 14.49
C TYR A 390 -5.84 15.41 15.61
N LEU A 391 -5.67 14.11 15.85
CA LEU A 391 -4.53 13.57 16.59
C LEU A 391 -3.45 13.21 15.58
N VAL A 392 -2.27 13.83 15.69
CA VAL A 392 -1.14 13.64 14.79
C VAL A 392 0.01 12.97 15.55
N ILE A 393 0.50 11.86 15.02
CA ILE A 393 1.68 11.13 15.50
C ILE A 393 2.78 11.32 14.46
N SER A 394 3.89 11.93 14.84
CA SER A 394 5.00 12.26 13.95
C SER A 394 6.21 11.37 14.19
N ASN A 395 7.16 11.37 13.26
CA ASN A 395 8.47 10.70 13.40
C ASN A 395 8.37 9.21 13.76
N ILE A 396 7.50 8.49 13.06
CA ILE A 396 7.31 7.04 13.21
C ILE A 396 8.51 6.34 12.56
N LYS A 397 9.29 5.57 13.34
CA LYS A 397 10.51 4.88 12.87
C LYS A 397 10.71 3.55 13.59
N ALA A 398 11.33 2.60 12.90
CA ALA A 398 11.79 1.35 13.50
C ALA A 398 13.10 0.89 12.81
N ASP A 399 13.95 0.19 13.56
CA ASP A 399 15.21 -0.38 13.01
C ASP A 399 14.93 -1.60 12.12
N ALA A 400 13.86 -2.36 12.43
CA ALA A 400 13.36 -3.50 11.67
C ALA A 400 11.82 -3.55 11.75
N PRO A 401 11.12 -4.33 10.91
CA PRO A 401 9.66 -4.47 10.98
C PRO A 401 9.20 -4.97 12.36
N PRO A 402 8.34 -4.21 13.08
CA PRO A 402 7.81 -4.66 14.37
C PRO A 402 6.87 -5.86 14.30
N GLU A 403 6.37 -6.19 13.11
CA GLU A 403 5.47 -7.33 12.85
C GLU A 403 4.15 -7.26 13.64
N THR A 404 3.77 -6.08 14.09
CA THR A 404 2.51 -5.80 14.80
C THR A 404 1.97 -4.43 14.44
N VAL A 405 0.67 -4.19 14.72
CA VAL A 405 0.07 -2.86 14.63
C VAL A 405 -0.13 -2.28 16.03
N TYR A 406 -0.19 -0.97 16.11
CA TYR A 406 -0.36 -0.22 17.36
C TYR A 406 -1.70 0.49 17.34
N ARG A 407 -2.50 0.29 18.39
CA ARG A 407 -3.79 0.95 18.60
C ARG A 407 -3.61 2.20 19.43
N VAL A 408 -4.34 3.24 19.07
CA VAL A 408 -4.29 4.56 19.69
C VAL A 408 -5.61 4.82 20.39
N TYR A 409 -5.53 5.30 21.62
CA TYR A 409 -6.68 5.63 22.45
C TYR A 409 -6.52 7.02 23.06
N LEU A 410 -7.63 7.76 23.14
CA LEU A 410 -7.74 9.03 23.85
C LEU A 410 -8.31 8.80 25.27
N ASP A 411 -7.63 9.31 26.26
CA ASP A 411 -8.05 9.31 27.68
C ASP A 411 -8.49 7.92 28.21
N LEU A 412 -7.82 6.86 27.74
CA LEU A 412 -8.09 5.50 28.21
C LEU A 412 -7.91 5.43 29.75
N PRO A 413 -8.83 4.82 30.51
CA PRO A 413 -8.65 4.58 31.95
C PRO A 413 -7.32 3.85 32.24
N GLU A 414 -6.79 4.04 33.47
CA GLU A 414 -5.58 3.34 33.90
C GLU A 414 -5.84 1.84 34.02
N GLY A 415 -4.82 1.03 33.75
CA GLY A 415 -4.89 -0.42 33.80
C GLY A 415 -4.27 -1.10 32.57
N ASN A 416 -4.58 -2.36 32.39
CA ASN A 416 -4.12 -3.15 31.24
C ASN A 416 -4.81 -2.72 29.94
N ALA A 417 -4.33 -3.24 28.81
CA ALA A 417 -4.99 -3.09 27.52
C ALA A 417 -6.48 -3.45 27.62
N PRO A 418 -7.38 -2.68 26.98
CA PRO A 418 -8.81 -2.92 27.09
C PRO A 418 -9.19 -4.29 26.56
N SER A 419 -10.11 -4.98 27.24
CA SER A 419 -10.67 -6.27 26.79
C SER A 419 -11.41 -6.15 25.46
N ASP A 420 -12.06 -4.99 25.24
CA ASP A 420 -12.61 -4.60 23.94
C ASP A 420 -11.66 -3.62 23.27
N PRO A 421 -10.94 -4.05 22.21
CA PRO A 421 -10.00 -3.20 21.49
C PRO A 421 -10.64 -1.99 20.82
N ILE A 422 -11.94 -2.04 20.50
CA ILE A 422 -12.68 -0.97 19.80
C ILE A 422 -13.71 -0.35 20.76
N ASN A 423 -13.23 0.10 21.91
CA ASN A 423 -14.07 0.79 22.88
C ASN A 423 -14.26 2.28 22.54
N SER A 424 -14.99 3.01 23.39
CA SER A 424 -15.31 4.43 23.18
C SER A 424 -14.10 5.38 23.16
N ASN A 425 -12.94 4.93 23.64
CA ASN A 425 -11.70 5.70 23.67
C ASN A 425 -10.82 5.43 22.43
N TYR A 426 -11.19 4.43 21.61
CA TYR A 426 -10.42 4.04 20.43
C TYR A 426 -10.42 5.13 19.36
N VAL A 427 -9.22 5.51 18.92
CA VAL A 427 -8.97 6.53 17.89
C VAL A 427 -8.70 5.89 16.54
N GLY A 428 -7.84 4.87 16.51
CA GLY A 428 -7.39 4.22 15.29
C GLY A 428 -6.20 3.32 15.54
N SER A 429 -5.64 2.77 14.47
CA SER A 429 -4.40 1.99 14.49
C SER A 429 -3.41 2.49 13.46
N PHE A 430 -2.12 2.25 13.70
CA PHE A 430 -1.05 2.51 12.75
C PHE A 430 -0.03 1.37 12.76
N ASN A 431 0.78 1.32 11.71
CA ASN A 431 1.81 0.32 11.51
C ASN A 431 3.13 0.98 11.11
N PHE A 432 4.19 0.16 10.99
CA PHE A 432 5.53 0.60 10.65
C PHE A 432 5.98 0.09 9.26
N PHE A 433 5.07 -0.33 8.40
CA PHE A 433 5.41 -0.91 7.11
C PHE A 433 6.32 0.00 6.27
N ASP A 434 6.01 1.31 6.25
CA ASP A 434 6.79 2.34 5.54
C ASP A 434 7.88 3.02 6.38
N ALA A 435 8.03 2.62 7.65
CA ALA A 435 8.85 3.33 8.61
C ALA A 435 10.20 2.64 8.91
N VAL A 436 10.53 1.59 8.14
CA VAL A 436 11.75 0.79 8.27
C VAL A 436 12.72 1.15 7.16
N PRO A 437 14.01 1.41 7.44
CA PRO A 437 15.02 1.68 6.40
C PRO A 437 15.17 0.52 5.40
N HIS A 438 15.31 0.83 4.13
CA HIS A 438 15.52 -0.13 3.05
C HIS A 438 16.76 0.24 2.25
N GLY A 439 17.82 -0.55 2.26
CA GLY A 439 18.99 -0.56 1.36
C GLY A 439 19.63 0.80 0.98
N ASP A 440 20.72 0.75 0.25
CA ASP A 440 21.63 1.87 0.01
C ASP A 440 21.05 3.10 -0.74
N ASP A 441 20.02 2.93 -1.55
CA ASP A 441 19.42 4.00 -2.37
C ASP A 441 18.30 4.77 -1.64
N HIS A 442 17.94 4.37 -0.41
CA HIS A 442 16.71 4.82 0.24
C HIS A 442 16.92 5.34 1.67
N SER A 443 18.10 5.86 1.96
CA SER A 443 18.51 6.36 3.28
C SER A 443 17.73 7.59 3.80
N GLN A 444 16.81 8.15 3.02
CA GLN A 444 16.04 9.34 3.40
C GLN A 444 14.54 9.04 3.54
N HIS A 445 14.18 8.10 4.40
CA HIS A 445 12.80 7.97 4.85
C HIS A 445 12.49 9.11 5.82
N GLY A 446 11.89 10.18 5.30
CA GLY A 446 11.16 11.08 6.16
C GLY A 446 9.96 10.32 6.70
N SER A 447 9.90 10.08 8.01
CA SER A 447 8.74 9.46 8.62
C SER A 447 7.51 10.32 8.32
N LYS A 448 6.55 9.74 7.60
CA LYS A 448 5.28 10.40 7.35
C LYS A 448 4.48 10.44 8.66
N PRO A 449 3.84 11.56 9.02
CA PRO A 449 2.94 11.58 10.14
C PRO A 449 1.71 10.72 9.86
N VAL A 450 1.17 10.08 10.89
CA VAL A 450 -0.16 9.47 10.85
C VAL A 450 -1.12 10.39 11.57
N SER A 451 -2.27 10.66 10.96
CA SER A 451 -3.25 11.60 11.44
C SER A 451 -4.63 10.96 11.53
N PHE A 452 -5.31 11.18 12.64
CA PHE A 452 -6.65 10.66 12.92
C PHE A 452 -7.62 11.81 13.19
N ASP A 453 -8.76 11.85 12.52
CA ASP A 453 -9.86 12.72 12.93
C ASP A 453 -10.46 12.20 14.24
N VAL A 454 -10.23 12.94 15.32
CA VAL A 454 -10.70 12.60 16.67
C VAL A 454 -11.89 13.44 17.12
N THR A 455 -12.46 14.26 16.24
CA THR A 455 -13.57 15.17 16.56
C THR A 455 -14.72 14.43 17.23
N ASN A 456 -15.18 13.34 16.62
CA ASN A 456 -16.31 12.56 17.13
C ASN A 456 -15.96 11.76 18.40
N VAL A 457 -14.76 11.21 18.49
CA VAL A 457 -14.30 10.46 19.66
C VAL A 457 -14.22 11.39 20.87
N ALA A 458 -13.59 12.54 20.70
CA ALA A 458 -13.45 13.54 21.76
C ALA A 458 -14.82 14.10 22.20
N ALA A 459 -15.71 14.42 21.25
CA ALA A 459 -17.07 14.89 21.57
C ALA A 459 -17.90 13.83 22.31
N ASN A 460 -17.78 12.55 21.94
CA ASN A 460 -18.46 11.45 22.65
C ASN A 460 -17.92 11.27 24.07
N LEU A 461 -16.62 11.36 24.26
CA LEU A 461 -16.01 11.28 25.61
C LEU A 461 -16.43 12.47 26.48
N ASP A 462 -16.47 13.68 25.91
CA ASP A 462 -16.92 14.89 26.61
C ASP A 462 -18.39 14.78 27.05
N ALA A 463 -19.29 14.41 26.15
CA ALA A 463 -20.71 14.21 26.42
C ALA A 463 -20.99 13.18 27.53
N ARG A 464 -20.06 12.24 27.74
CA ARG A 464 -20.11 11.20 28.78
C ARG A 464 -19.36 11.54 30.04
N GLY A 465 -18.73 12.74 30.11
CA GLY A 465 -17.88 13.14 31.25
C GLY A 465 -16.60 12.31 31.39
N LEU A 466 -16.12 11.70 30.30
CA LEU A 466 -14.93 10.84 30.27
C LEU A 466 -13.70 11.55 29.68
N LEU A 467 -13.87 12.73 29.09
CA LEU A 467 -12.77 13.54 28.57
C LEU A 467 -12.04 14.19 29.77
N LYS A 468 -10.75 13.88 29.93
CA LYS A 468 -9.96 14.33 31.09
C LYS A 468 -9.50 15.78 30.94
N ALA A 469 -9.15 16.42 32.06
CA ALA A 469 -8.52 17.75 32.06
C ALA A 469 -7.07 17.68 31.54
N ASP A 470 -6.33 16.66 31.97
CA ASP A 470 -4.98 16.33 31.50
C ASP A 470 -5.12 15.15 30.51
N HIS A 471 -5.03 15.45 29.21
CA HIS A 471 -5.25 14.46 28.19
C HIS A 471 -4.12 13.45 28.09
N THR A 472 -4.49 12.19 27.89
CA THR A 472 -3.54 11.10 27.71
C THR A 472 -3.80 10.40 26.39
N VAL A 473 -2.78 10.23 25.57
CA VAL A 473 -2.79 9.33 24.43
C VAL A 473 -2.12 8.02 24.84
N THR A 474 -2.86 6.93 24.75
CA THR A 474 -2.33 5.60 25.06
C THR A 474 -2.10 4.83 23.76
N ILE A 475 -0.87 4.35 23.55
CA ILE A 475 -0.50 3.52 22.41
C ILE A 475 -0.33 2.09 22.92
N VAL A 476 -1.11 1.16 22.35
CA VAL A 476 -1.17 -0.24 22.78
C VAL A 476 -0.73 -1.14 21.62
N PRO A 477 0.33 -1.95 21.75
CA PRO A 477 0.66 -2.94 20.74
C PRO A 477 -0.45 -3.99 20.67
N SER A 478 -0.77 -4.47 19.48
CA SER A 478 -1.75 -5.53 19.28
C SER A 478 -1.19 -6.94 19.49
N GLY A 479 0.13 -7.06 19.43
CA GLY A 479 0.94 -8.24 19.74
C GLY A 479 2.34 -7.80 20.10
N ASP A 480 3.18 -8.71 20.58
CA ASP A 480 4.56 -8.38 20.95
C ASP A 480 5.35 -7.97 19.69
N PRO A 481 6.00 -6.78 19.70
CA PRO A 481 6.83 -6.38 18.58
C PRO A 481 8.10 -7.23 18.50
N ALA A 482 8.62 -7.41 17.28
CA ALA A 482 9.90 -8.09 17.06
C ALA A 482 11.02 -7.42 17.90
N PRO A 483 11.86 -8.19 18.61
CA PRO A 483 12.81 -7.63 19.60
C PRO A 483 13.84 -6.65 19.03
N ASP A 484 14.22 -6.81 17.76
CA ASP A 484 15.19 -5.99 17.04
C ASP A 484 14.58 -4.75 16.40
N ALA A 485 13.26 -4.63 16.39
CA ALA A 485 12.54 -3.57 15.70
C ALA A 485 12.72 -2.19 16.33
N LYS A 486 12.81 -2.10 17.65
CA LYS A 486 12.97 -0.84 18.42
C LYS A 486 12.05 0.29 17.89
N PRO A 487 10.75 0.07 17.80
CA PRO A 487 9.83 1.06 17.26
C PRO A 487 9.76 2.29 18.14
N VAL A 488 9.77 3.47 17.51
CA VAL A 488 9.65 4.76 18.19
C VAL A 488 8.68 5.66 17.45
N VAL A 489 8.00 6.53 18.19
CA VAL A 489 7.29 7.68 17.63
C VAL A 489 7.88 8.96 18.26
N GLY A 490 7.77 10.06 17.54
CA GLY A 490 8.22 11.36 18.06
C GLY A 490 7.09 12.10 18.78
N ASP A 491 6.74 13.27 18.23
CA ASP A 491 5.71 14.10 18.83
C ASP A 491 4.29 13.57 18.61
N ILE A 492 3.46 13.71 19.64
CA ILE A 492 2.01 13.52 19.55
C ILE A 492 1.36 14.89 19.78
N SER A 493 0.47 15.30 18.89
CA SER A 493 -0.19 16.60 18.98
C SER A 493 -1.66 16.53 18.60
N PHE A 494 -2.47 17.38 19.24
CA PHE A 494 -3.82 17.70 18.77
C PHE A 494 -3.76 18.97 17.93
N VAL A 495 -4.34 18.92 16.76
CA VAL A 495 -4.32 20.00 15.78
C VAL A 495 -5.74 20.26 15.29
N GLU A 496 -6.17 21.51 15.42
CA GLU A 496 -7.42 22.01 14.85
C GLU A 496 -7.16 22.51 13.42
N GLN A 497 -7.91 22.00 12.46
CA GLN A 497 -7.81 22.41 11.05
C GLN A 497 -9.15 22.37 10.32
#